data_285ab1fcaf12932e0054c09e83f92b7b
#
_entry.id   285ab1fcaf12932e0054c09e83f92b7b
#
_cell.length_a   1.000
_cell.length_b   1.000
_cell.length_c   1.000
_cell.angle_alpha   90.00
_cell.angle_beta   90.00
_cell.angle_gamma   90.00
#
_symmetry.space_group_name_H-M   'P 1'
#
loop_
_entity.id
_entity.type
_entity.pdbx_description
1 polymer ?
#
loop_
_entity_poly.entity_id
_entity_poly.type
_entity_poly.pdbx_seq_one_letter_code
_entity_poly.pdbx_strand_id
1 'polypeptide(L)'
;MNSKKRKKPRHVHIVAKIDNKPPHFDASINLKAHDLQQDALRVKQIDKENMKLLKKINIIHRLGGPVDCWAPDVRYKSKFEDQERKNNVIMRKNRIMLKKIRQAESQYPTRAFLKNWKNMHEALEHRARYISVIQRLSVVFDAQKQLSEKSRTRCFFDIGLKEESQKLGRIVFELYDSVVPRTCENFAAFCRGVNGLSYKHTPFHRIVSGYWCQGGDVTKFDGTGGTSIYGDSFDKENSNLRHIGPGILSTCDNNDGKNDSKFNLTFKCLKTVDPHKTVFGRVIDGMMNIYKIEGFGTKTGKPIKSVIVLNCGVLSAKRTYERLSKFQI
;
A
#
# COMPACT_ATOMS: atom_id res chain seq x y z
N MET A 1 25.39 77.39 -15.79
CA MET A 1 25.13 76.03 -16.34
C MET A 1 24.66 75.15 -15.20
N ASN A 2 23.35 74.91 -15.12
CA ASN A 2 22.71 74.14 -14.03
C ASN A 2 22.56 72.74 -14.48
N SER A 3 23.31 71.81 -13.89
CA SER A 3 23.15 70.34 -14.11
C SER A 3 22.02 69.77 -13.25
N LYS A 4 20.87 69.48 -13.84
CA LYS A 4 19.77 68.84 -13.21
C LYS A 4 20.16 67.37 -12.91
N LYS A 5 20.40 66.99 -11.63
CA LYS A 5 20.54 65.63 -11.18
C LYS A 5 19.20 64.89 -11.37
N ARG A 6 19.17 63.89 -12.25
CA ARG A 6 18.07 62.95 -12.39
C ARG A 6 17.95 62.10 -11.10
N LYS A 7 16.82 62.24 -10.40
CA LYS A 7 16.45 61.36 -9.28
C LYS A 7 16.12 59.97 -9.83
N LYS A 8 16.81 58.91 -9.33
CA LYS A 8 16.48 57.53 -9.60
C LYS A 8 15.08 57.21 -9.06
N PRO A 9 14.28 56.40 -9.78
CA PRO A 9 12.97 55.99 -9.28
C PRO A 9 13.13 55.16 -8.01
N ARG A 10 12.39 55.53 -6.95
CA ARG A 10 12.29 54.74 -5.73
C ARG A 10 11.53 53.48 -6.07
N HIS A 11 12.17 52.31 -5.93
CA HIS A 11 11.48 51.03 -5.94
C HIS A 11 10.51 50.98 -4.77
N VAL A 12 9.23 51.12 -5.05
CA VAL A 12 8.18 50.86 -4.07
C VAL A 12 8.06 49.35 -3.93
N HIS A 13 8.54 48.80 -2.84
CA HIS A 13 8.25 47.44 -2.48
C HIS A 13 6.74 47.32 -2.18
N ILE A 14 6.00 46.80 -3.12
CA ILE A 14 4.61 46.44 -2.91
C ILE A 14 4.61 45.17 -2.05
N VAL A 15 4.37 45.34 -0.76
CA VAL A 15 4.14 44.21 0.14
C VAL A 15 2.72 43.68 -0.12
N ALA A 16 2.58 42.44 -0.48
CA ALA A 16 1.26 41.82 -0.68
C ALA A 16 0.41 42.01 0.60
N LYS A 17 -0.79 42.57 0.45
CA LYS A 17 -1.74 42.74 1.56
C LYS A 17 -2.38 41.44 2.03
N ILE A 18 -2.14 40.34 1.33
CA ILE A 18 -2.68 39.02 1.65
C ILE A 18 -1.57 38.25 2.32
N ASP A 19 -1.79 37.82 3.55
CA ASP A 19 -0.87 36.97 4.28
C ASP A 19 -0.98 35.55 3.73
N ASN A 20 -0.02 35.16 2.90
CA ASN A 20 0.09 33.80 2.31
C ASN A 20 0.84 32.82 3.21
N LYS A 21 1.13 33.20 4.46
CA LYS A 21 1.75 32.30 5.41
C LYS A 21 0.72 31.26 5.88
N PRO A 22 1.08 30.00 6.00
CA PRO A 22 0.20 29.03 6.60
C PRO A 22 -0.15 29.46 8.03
N PRO A 23 -1.39 29.26 8.48
CA PRO A 23 -1.80 29.65 9.83
C PRO A 23 -0.85 29.03 10.84
N HIS A 24 -0.36 29.86 11.76
CA HIS A 24 0.53 29.41 12.82
C HIS A 24 -0.30 28.55 13.78
N PHE A 25 0.00 27.27 13.84
CA PHE A 25 -0.66 26.37 14.77
C PHE A 25 -0.01 26.52 16.15
N ASP A 26 -0.58 27.38 16.96
CA ASP A 26 -0.20 27.51 18.38
C ASP A 26 -0.78 26.34 19.16
N ALA A 27 0.05 25.34 19.38
CA ALA A 27 -0.31 24.16 20.18
C ALA A 27 -0.79 24.57 21.61
N SER A 28 -0.27 25.67 22.15
CA SER A 28 -0.66 26.20 23.46
C SER A 28 -2.09 26.73 23.51
N ILE A 29 -2.64 27.23 22.38
CA ILE A 29 -4.01 27.74 22.31
C ILE A 29 -5.02 26.61 22.16
N ASN A 30 -4.64 25.55 21.41
CA ASN A 30 -5.53 24.42 21.10
C ASN A 30 -5.42 23.26 22.10
N LEU A 31 -4.28 23.12 22.77
CA LEU A 31 -4.05 22.16 23.85
C LEU A 31 -4.10 22.91 25.17
N LYS A 32 -5.30 23.08 25.73
CA LYS A 32 -5.45 23.63 27.07
C LYS A 32 -4.80 22.66 28.04
N ALA A 33 -3.66 23.03 28.61
CA ALA A 33 -2.91 22.19 29.56
C ALA A 33 -3.78 21.74 30.74
N HIS A 34 -4.75 22.57 31.15
CA HIS A 34 -5.72 22.26 32.16
C HIS A 34 -6.66 21.11 31.76
N ASP A 35 -7.14 21.08 30.51
CA ASP A 35 -8.04 20.04 30.01
C ASP A 35 -7.29 18.70 29.90
N LEU A 36 -6.03 18.74 29.43
CA LEU A 36 -5.17 17.55 29.41
C LEU A 36 -4.87 17.00 30.81
N GLN A 37 -4.69 17.88 31.80
CA GLN A 37 -4.53 17.45 33.20
C GLN A 37 -5.81 16.82 33.75
N GLN A 38 -6.98 17.40 33.46
CA GLN A 38 -8.27 16.84 33.86
C GLN A 38 -8.51 15.47 33.20
N ASP A 39 -8.22 15.35 31.91
CA ASP A 39 -8.34 14.07 31.18
C ASP A 39 -7.39 13.01 31.78
N ALA A 40 -6.16 13.38 32.10
CA ALA A 40 -5.21 12.47 32.73
C ALA A 40 -5.69 12.02 34.13
N LEU A 41 -6.30 12.91 34.91
CA LEU A 41 -6.91 12.56 36.21
C LEU A 41 -8.11 11.63 36.03
N ARG A 42 -8.95 11.90 35.01
CA ARG A 42 -10.12 11.08 34.67
C ARG A 42 -9.70 9.67 34.23
N VAL A 43 -8.68 9.55 33.38
CA VAL A 43 -8.12 8.25 32.98
C VAL A 43 -7.60 7.49 34.20
N LYS A 44 -6.83 8.12 35.10
CA LYS A 44 -6.37 7.49 36.35
C LYS A 44 -7.52 7.01 37.23
N GLN A 45 -8.62 7.76 37.28
CA GLN A 45 -9.80 7.36 38.03
C GLN A 45 -10.49 6.15 37.40
N ILE A 46 -10.66 6.15 36.10
CA ILE A 46 -11.22 5.02 35.34
C ILE A 46 -10.36 3.76 35.53
N ASP A 47 -9.06 3.86 35.45
CA ASP A 47 -8.14 2.73 35.68
C ASP A 47 -8.28 2.18 37.13
N LYS A 48 -8.39 3.06 38.11
CA LYS A 48 -8.60 2.66 39.50
C LYS A 48 -9.95 1.95 39.72
N GLU A 49 -11.00 2.41 39.04
CA GLU A 49 -12.32 1.79 39.07
C GLU A 49 -12.31 0.44 38.34
N ASN A 50 -11.68 0.36 37.20
CA ASN A 50 -11.50 -0.88 36.43
C ASN A 50 -10.74 -1.93 37.27
N MET A 51 -9.67 -1.53 37.94
CA MET A 51 -8.94 -2.45 38.84
C MET A 51 -9.79 -2.95 40.00
N LYS A 52 -10.67 -2.09 40.57
CA LYS A 52 -11.62 -2.53 41.62
C LYS A 52 -12.65 -3.51 41.04
N LEU A 53 -13.15 -3.26 39.84
CA LEU A 53 -14.09 -4.15 39.17
C LEU A 53 -13.45 -5.50 38.85
N LEU A 54 -12.22 -5.53 38.32
CA LEU A 54 -11.46 -6.76 38.07
C LEU A 54 -11.24 -7.57 39.36
N LYS A 55 -10.92 -6.91 40.47
CA LYS A 55 -10.82 -7.59 41.78
C LYS A 55 -12.15 -8.21 42.21
N LYS A 56 -13.27 -7.49 42.06
CA LYS A 56 -14.60 -8.02 42.37
C LYS A 56 -14.96 -9.21 41.44
N ILE A 57 -14.71 -9.10 40.15
CA ILE A 57 -14.95 -10.19 39.20
C ILE A 57 -14.12 -11.42 39.58
N ASN A 58 -12.85 -11.25 39.93
CA ASN A 58 -11.99 -12.35 40.35
C ASN A 58 -12.46 -13.02 41.64
N ILE A 59 -12.94 -12.21 42.61
CA ILE A 59 -13.54 -12.73 43.86
C ILE A 59 -14.80 -13.53 43.54
N ILE A 60 -15.71 -12.99 42.73
CA ILE A 60 -16.95 -13.66 42.32
C ILE A 60 -16.65 -14.96 41.58
N HIS A 61 -15.66 -14.95 40.70
CA HIS A 61 -15.25 -16.14 39.94
C HIS A 61 -14.66 -17.24 40.82
N ARG A 62 -13.96 -16.87 41.94
CA ARG A 62 -13.31 -17.85 42.84
C ARG A 62 -14.21 -18.34 43.95
N LEU A 63 -15.05 -17.45 44.50
CA LEU A 63 -15.85 -17.71 45.72
C LEU A 63 -17.34 -17.88 45.44
N GLY A 64 -17.79 -17.65 44.20
CA GLY A 64 -19.19 -17.49 43.89
C GLY A 64 -19.71 -16.10 44.23
N GLY A 65 -20.79 -15.66 43.59
CA GLY A 65 -21.46 -14.39 43.88
C GLY A 65 -22.33 -14.53 45.15
N PRO A 66 -22.68 -13.40 45.80
CA PRO A 66 -23.59 -13.40 46.94
C PRO A 66 -25.05 -13.74 46.57
N VAL A 67 -25.31 -13.98 45.33
CA VAL A 67 -26.64 -14.39 44.80
C VAL A 67 -26.66 -15.91 44.80
N ASP A 68 -27.53 -16.45 45.62
CA ASP A 68 -27.75 -17.89 45.74
C ASP A 68 -28.09 -18.51 44.38
N CYS A 69 -27.38 -19.58 44.02
CA CYS A 69 -27.52 -20.27 42.73
C CYS A 69 -28.82 -21.11 42.63
N TRP A 70 -29.79 -20.90 43.49
CA TRP A 70 -31.11 -21.54 43.47
C TRP A 70 -32.12 -20.88 42.53
N ALA A 71 -31.66 -20.08 41.58
CA ALA A 71 -32.53 -19.67 40.47
C ALA A 71 -32.76 -20.85 39.52
N PRO A 72 -34.01 -21.36 39.39
CA PRO A 72 -34.28 -22.48 38.51
C PRO A 72 -33.90 -22.07 37.10
N ASP A 73 -33.11 -22.91 36.46
CA ASP A 73 -32.82 -22.95 35.01
C ASP A 73 -33.08 -21.63 34.24
N VAL A 74 -32.40 -20.58 34.59
CA VAL A 74 -32.26 -19.48 33.65
C VAL A 74 -31.39 -20.02 32.54
N ARG A 75 -32.04 -20.50 31.46
CA ARG A 75 -31.35 -20.86 30.24
C ARG A 75 -30.59 -19.61 29.78
N TYR A 76 -29.35 -19.52 30.20
CA TYR A 76 -28.44 -18.49 29.68
C TYR A 76 -28.42 -18.66 28.18
N LYS A 77 -29.15 -17.78 27.48
CA LYS A 77 -28.98 -17.66 26.02
C LYS A 77 -27.50 -17.46 25.79
N SER A 78 -26.88 -18.42 25.16
CA SER A 78 -25.46 -18.39 24.92
C SER A 78 -25.08 -17.06 24.29
N LYS A 79 -24.13 -16.32 24.88
CA LYS A 79 -23.59 -15.10 24.26
C LYS A 79 -23.14 -15.37 22.83
N PHE A 80 -22.82 -16.62 22.52
CA PHE A 80 -22.44 -17.09 21.20
C PHE A 80 -23.59 -16.97 20.20
N GLU A 81 -24.82 -17.38 20.58
CA GLU A 81 -26.00 -17.26 19.69
C GLU A 81 -26.35 -15.80 19.41
N ASP A 82 -26.26 -14.92 20.41
CA ASP A 82 -26.50 -13.49 20.22
C ASP A 82 -25.41 -12.84 19.35
N GLN A 83 -24.17 -13.29 19.48
CA GLN A 83 -23.07 -12.84 18.64
C GLN A 83 -23.27 -13.33 17.19
N GLU A 84 -23.68 -14.58 17.03
CA GLU A 84 -23.96 -15.15 15.71
C GLU A 84 -25.11 -14.43 15.01
N ARG A 85 -26.20 -14.14 15.72
CA ARG A 85 -27.31 -13.31 15.21
C ARG A 85 -26.84 -11.93 14.76
N LYS A 86 -26.00 -11.25 15.57
CA LYS A 86 -25.40 -9.94 15.22
C LYS A 86 -24.53 -10.05 13.97
N ASN A 87 -23.69 -11.07 13.91
CA ASN A 87 -22.83 -11.32 12.75
C ASN A 87 -23.66 -11.58 11.48
N ASN A 88 -24.72 -12.36 11.58
CA ASN A 88 -25.62 -12.65 10.46
C ASN A 88 -26.33 -11.38 9.95
N VAL A 89 -26.74 -10.48 10.85
CA VAL A 89 -27.30 -9.17 10.49
C VAL A 89 -26.27 -8.31 9.76
N ILE A 90 -25.03 -8.27 10.26
CA ILE A 90 -23.92 -7.53 9.63
C ILE A 90 -23.64 -8.10 8.24
N MET A 91 -23.55 -9.41 8.10
CA MET A 91 -23.32 -10.09 6.83
C MET A 91 -24.42 -9.78 5.79
N ARG A 92 -25.70 -9.78 6.22
CA ARG A 92 -26.81 -9.37 5.35
C ARG A 92 -26.69 -7.90 4.90
N LYS A 93 -26.38 -6.98 5.83
CA LYS A 93 -26.19 -5.56 5.52
C LYS A 93 -25.03 -5.36 4.56
N ASN A 94 -23.91 -6.03 4.80
CA ASN A 94 -22.72 -5.97 3.93
C ASN A 94 -23.03 -6.50 2.52
N ARG A 95 -23.79 -7.59 2.40
CA ARG A 95 -24.22 -8.13 1.09
C ARG A 95 -25.08 -7.13 0.32
N ILE A 96 -26.05 -6.47 1.00
CA ILE A 96 -26.90 -5.44 0.40
C ILE A 96 -26.05 -4.23 -0.03
N MET A 97 -25.12 -3.79 0.83
CA MET A 97 -24.21 -2.68 0.52
C MET A 97 -23.34 -3.02 -0.70
N LEU A 98 -22.75 -4.21 -0.73
CA LEU A 98 -21.94 -4.67 -1.85
C LEU A 98 -22.74 -4.70 -3.16
N LYS A 99 -24.00 -5.16 -3.11
CA LYS A 99 -24.90 -5.12 -4.26
C LYS A 99 -25.16 -3.69 -4.73
N LYS A 100 -25.42 -2.75 -3.81
CA LYS A 100 -25.60 -1.33 -4.15
C LYS A 100 -24.33 -0.72 -4.76
N ILE A 101 -23.14 -1.02 -4.22
CA ILE A 101 -21.88 -0.54 -4.76
C ILE A 101 -21.63 -1.08 -6.17
N ARG A 102 -21.91 -2.37 -6.41
CA ARG A 102 -21.76 -2.98 -7.75
C ARG A 102 -22.76 -2.45 -8.78
N GLN A 103 -23.95 -2.04 -8.33
CA GLN A 103 -25.01 -1.50 -9.17
C GLN A 103 -24.95 0.03 -9.30
N ALA A 104 -24.11 0.70 -8.50
CA ALA A 104 -23.94 2.14 -8.58
C ALA A 104 -23.27 2.50 -9.91
N GLU A 105 -24.03 3.15 -10.77
CA GLU A 105 -23.48 3.76 -11.99
C GLU A 105 -22.78 5.06 -11.63
N SER A 106 -21.64 5.30 -12.28
CA SER A 106 -20.93 6.56 -12.12
C SER A 106 -21.76 7.71 -12.68
N GLN A 107 -21.95 8.79 -11.91
CA GLN A 107 -22.53 10.05 -12.42
C GLN A 107 -21.73 10.62 -13.60
N TYR A 108 -20.46 10.22 -13.71
CA TYR A 108 -19.55 10.61 -14.78
C TYR A 108 -19.02 9.37 -15.51
N PRO A 109 -19.82 8.70 -16.35
CA PRO A 109 -19.40 7.51 -17.04
C PRO A 109 -18.31 7.83 -18.03
N THR A 110 -17.13 7.25 -17.86
CA THR A 110 -15.95 7.47 -18.71
C THR A 110 -16.23 7.31 -20.20
N ARG A 111 -17.14 6.39 -20.55
CA ARG A 111 -17.58 6.18 -21.95
C ARG A 111 -18.30 7.39 -22.53
N ALA A 112 -19.18 8.04 -21.77
CA ALA A 112 -19.89 9.25 -22.23
C ALA A 112 -18.91 10.43 -22.39
N PHE A 113 -17.97 10.59 -21.46
CA PHE A 113 -16.90 11.58 -21.56
C PHE A 113 -16.02 11.35 -22.77
N LEU A 114 -15.58 10.13 -23.02
CA LEU A 114 -14.77 9.79 -24.17
C LEU A 114 -15.53 10.02 -25.50
N LYS A 115 -16.84 9.73 -25.54
CA LYS A 115 -17.67 10.02 -26.71
C LYS A 115 -17.81 11.52 -26.94
N ASN A 116 -18.12 12.28 -25.90
CA ASN A 116 -18.21 13.76 -25.96
C ASN A 116 -16.86 14.39 -26.33
N TRP A 117 -15.75 13.86 -25.80
CA TRP A 117 -14.40 14.29 -26.15
C TRP A 117 -14.12 14.08 -27.63
N LYS A 118 -14.44 12.90 -28.19
CA LYS A 118 -14.26 12.61 -29.61
C LYS A 118 -15.08 13.57 -30.48
N ASN A 119 -16.36 13.75 -30.18
CA ASN A 119 -17.23 14.67 -30.91
C ASN A 119 -16.73 16.11 -30.84
N MET A 120 -16.23 16.56 -29.69
CA MET A 120 -15.69 17.89 -29.52
C MET A 120 -14.36 18.04 -30.25
N HIS A 121 -13.53 17.01 -30.27
CA HIS A 121 -12.26 17.00 -30.97
C HIS A 121 -12.46 17.08 -32.49
N GLU A 122 -13.37 16.27 -33.05
CA GLU A 122 -13.78 16.34 -34.45
C GLU A 122 -14.32 17.74 -34.81
N ALA A 123 -15.17 18.32 -33.98
CA ALA A 123 -15.70 19.67 -34.18
C ALA A 123 -14.61 20.74 -34.13
N LEU A 124 -13.59 20.59 -33.29
CA LEU A 124 -12.43 21.48 -33.18
C LEU A 124 -11.52 21.35 -34.40
N GLU A 125 -11.30 20.13 -34.93
CA GLU A 125 -10.55 19.91 -36.14
C GLU A 125 -11.17 20.62 -37.37
N HIS A 126 -12.51 20.54 -37.49
CA HIS A 126 -13.24 21.24 -38.54
C HIS A 126 -13.24 22.76 -38.43
N ARG A 127 -13.11 23.32 -37.21
CA ARG A 127 -13.14 24.78 -36.95
C ARG A 127 -11.76 25.42 -36.78
N ALA A 128 -10.70 24.61 -36.65
CA ALA A 128 -9.37 25.13 -36.35
C ALA A 128 -8.73 25.75 -37.62
N ARG A 129 -8.35 27.02 -37.49
CA ARG A 129 -7.52 27.73 -38.49
C ARG A 129 -6.10 27.13 -38.64
N TYR A 130 -5.62 26.41 -37.61
CA TYR A 130 -4.27 25.87 -37.55
C TYR A 130 -4.32 24.38 -37.15
N ILE A 131 -4.57 23.54 -38.13
CA ILE A 131 -4.63 22.07 -37.98
C ILE A 131 -3.33 21.49 -37.42
N SER A 132 -2.17 22.11 -37.73
CA SER A 132 -0.85 21.64 -37.30
C SER A 132 -0.65 21.58 -35.74
N VAL A 133 -1.34 22.45 -35.01
CA VAL A 133 -1.24 22.46 -33.52
C VAL A 133 -2.05 21.32 -32.91
N ILE A 134 -3.22 21.04 -33.48
CA ILE A 134 -4.10 19.94 -33.01
C ILE A 134 -3.46 18.58 -33.34
N GLN A 135 -2.86 18.45 -34.54
CA GLN A 135 -2.13 17.25 -34.88
C GLN A 135 -0.91 16.99 -33.99
N ARG A 136 -0.17 18.03 -33.60
CA ARG A 136 0.91 17.88 -32.59
C ARG A 136 0.41 17.44 -31.22
N LEU A 137 -0.74 17.96 -30.78
CA LEU A 137 -1.36 17.55 -29.54
C LEU A 137 -1.85 16.10 -29.60
N SER A 138 -2.46 15.66 -30.72
CA SER A 138 -2.88 14.27 -30.88
C SER A 138 -1.69 13.31 -30.87
N VAL A 139 -0.59 13.64 -31.53
CA VAL A 139 0.64 12.84 -31.52
C VAL A 139 1.22 12.71 -30.12
N VAL A 140 1.19 13.80 -29.31
CA VAL A 140 1.64 13.76 -27.93
C VAL A 140 0.70 12.89 -27.07
N PHE A 141 -0.62 12.99 -27.26
CA PHE A 141 -1.60 12.16 -26.57
C PHE A 141 -1.50 10.68 -26.96
N ASP A 142 -1.29 10.38 -28.24
CA ASP A 142 -1.12 9.01 -28.74
C ASP A 142 0.23 8.42 -28.30
N ALA A 143 1.29 9.21 -28.24
CA ALA A 143 2.57 8.80 -27.66
C ALA A 143 2.44 8.52 -26.15
N GLN A 144 1.72 9.36 -25.39
CA GLN A 144 1.43 9.11 -23.99
C GLN A 144 0.54 7.88 -23.77
N LYS A 145 -0.43 7.65 -24.67
CA LYS A 145 -1.27 6.46 -24.66
C LYS A 145 -0.48 5.20 -24.99
N GLN A 146 0.40 5.25 -25.99
CA GLN A 146 1.31 4.13 -26.31
C GLN A 146 2.31 3.85 -25.19
N LEU A 147 2.79 4.87 -24.47
CA LEU A 147 3.61 4.69 -23.26
C LEU A 147 2.82 4.07 -22.10
N SER A 148 1.51 4.32 -22.01
CA SER A 148 0.65 3.71 -21.01
C SER A 148 0.18 2.29 -21.39
N GLU A 149 0.11 1.98 -22.69
CA GLU A 149 -0.26 0.69 -23.25
C GLU A 149 0.94 -0.28 -23.43
N LYS A 150 2.18 0.19 -23.23
CA LYS A 150 3.33 -0.71 -23.15
C LYS A 150 3.06 -1.63 -21.96
N SER A 151 2.65 -2.87 -22.26
CA SER A 151 2.20 -3.82 -21.24
C SER A 151 3.32 -4.01 -20.20
N ARG A 152 3.08 -3.46 -19.03
CA ARG A 152 4.02 -3.59 -17.91
C ARG A 152 4.22 -5.06 -17.59
N THR A 153 5.44 -5.44 -17.30
CA THR A 153 5.77 -6.80 -16.91
C THR A 153 5.02 -7.16 -15.62
N ARG A 154 4.37 -8.31 -15.62
CA ARG A 154 3.68 -8.85 -14.45
C ARG A 154 4.35 -10.12 -13.98
N CYS A 155 4.62 -10.18 -12.69
CA CYS A 155 5.19 -11.33 -12.03
C CYS A 155 4.22 -11.87 -10.98
N PHE A 156 4.36 -13.14 -10.60
CA PHE A 156 3.57 -13.73 -9.53
C PHE A 156 4.44 -14.53 -8.56
N PHE A 157 4.01 -14.56 -7.30
CA PHE A 157 4.50 -15.47 -6.27
C PHE A 157 3.34 -16.28 -5.72
N ASP A 158 3.52 -17.58 -5.62
CA ASP A 158 2.70 -18.47 -4.81
C ASP A 158 3.37 -18.61 -3.44
N ILE A 159 2.71 -18.16 -2.40
CA ILE A 159 3.25 -18.08 -1.04
C ILE A 159 2.72 -19.24 -0.20
N GLY A 160 3.55 -19.77 0.67
CA GLY A 160 3.18 -20.81 1.62
C GLY A 160 4.06 -20.85 2.85
N LEU A 161 3.72 -21.74 3.78
CA LEU A 161 4.51 -22.02 4.98
C LEU A 161 5.42 -23.20 4.72
N LYS A 162 6.68 -23.11 5.14
CA LYS A 162 7.67 -24.16 4.94
C LYS A 162 7.31 -25.44 5.71
N GLU A 163 6.84 -25.29 6.95
CA GLU A 163 6.63 -26.42 7.88
C GLU A 163 5.32 -27.17 7.62
N GLU A 164 4.28 -26.49 7.20
CA GLU A 164 2.92 -27.05 7.12
C GLU A 164 2.49 -27.38 5.68
N SER A 165 3.33 -27.16 4.67
CA SER A 165 2.98 -27.23 3.24
C SER A 165 1.70 -26.47 2.88
N GLN A 166 1.27 -25.56 3.77
CA GLN A 166 0.05 -24.78 3.62
C GLN A 166 0.27 -23.66 2.62
N LYS A 167 -0.56 -23.62 1.59
CA LYS A 167 -0.59 -22.53 0.61
C LYS A 167 -1.37 -21.33 1.19
N LEU A 168 -0.72 -20.18 1.28
CA LEU A 168 -1.36 -18.92 1.71
C LEU A 168 -2.10 -18.26 0.56
N GLY A 169 -1.60 -18.41 -0.68
CA GLY A 169 -2.22 -17.91 -1.89
C GLY A 169 -1.23 -17.30 -2.88
N ARG A 170 -1.75 -16.69 -3.95
CA ARG A 170 -0.96 -16.03 -4.99
C ARG A 170 -0.97 -14.52 -4.79
N ILE A 171 0.17 -13.90 -5.06
CA ILE A 171 0.35 -12.45 -5.14
C ILE A 171 0.80 -12.13 -6.57
N VAL A 172 0.20 -11.12 -7.20
CA VAL A 172 0.57 -10.68 -8.54
C VAL A 172 1.10 -9.26 -8.44
N PHE A 173 2.27 -9.05 -9.03
CA PHE A 173 2.99 -7.78 -9.08
C PHE A 173 2.93 -7.18 -10.47
N GLU A 174 2.83 -5.86 -10.56
CA GLU A 174 3.03 -5.08 -11.76
C GLU A 174 4.31 -4.26 -11.60
N LEU A 175 5.25 -4.39 -12.54
CA LEU A 175 6.55 -3.73 -12.50
C LEU A 175 6.52 -2.42 -13.29
N TYR A 176 7.34 -1.47 -12.89
CA TYR A 176 7.43 -0.14 -13.51
C TYR A 176 8.60 -0.06 -14.50
N ASP A 177 8.58 -0.93 -15.53
CA ASP A 177 9.65 -1.09 -16.53
C ASP A 177 10.05 0.22 -17.22
N SER A 178 9.11 1.16 -17.35
CA SER A 178 9.37 2.46 -17.99
C SER A 178 10.15 3.44 -17.10
N VAL A 179 10.18 3.21 -15.77
CA VAL A 179 10.81 4.12 -14.81
C VAL A 179 12.15 3.56 -14.32
N VAL A 180 12.19 2.26 -14.05
CA VAL A 180 13.36 1.56 -13.49
C VAL A 180 13.59 0.22 -14.22
N PRO A 181 13.99 0.26 -15.49
CA PRO A 181 14.06 -0.92 -16.36
C PRO A 181 15.03 -1.99 -15.86
N ARG A 182 16.22 -1.61 -15.37
CA ARG A 182 17.23 -2.57 -14.88
C ARG A 182 16.76 -3.31 -13.63
N THR A 183 16.17 -2.59 -12.69
CA THR A 183 15.64 -3.18 -11.45
C THR A 183 14.47 -4.12 -11.76
N CYS A 184 13.57 -3.75 -12.67
CA CYS A 184 12.46 -4.58 -13.10
C CYS A 184 12.94 -5.84 -13.83
N GLU A 185 13.94 -5.71 -14.72
CA GLU A 185 14.52 -6.84 -15.43
C GLU A 185 15.19 -7.83 -14.49
N ASN A 186 15.98 -7.34 -13.52
CA ASN A 186 16.59 -8.16 -12.49
C ASN A 186 15.54 -8.98 -11.72
N PHE A 187 14.48 -8.33 -11.25
CA PHE A 187 13.40 -9.01 -10.53
C PHE A 187 12.66 -10.02 -11.42
N ALA A 188 12.33 -9.66 -12.66
CA ALA A 188 11.64 -10.55 -13.58
C ALA A 188 12.52 -11.75 -13.99
N ALA A 189 13.83 -11.57 -14.09
CA ALA A 189 14.79 -12.64 -14.37
C ALA A 189 14.81 -13.70 -13.27
N PHE A 190 14.90 -13.30 -12.00
CA PHE A 190 14.82 -14.25 -10.87
C PHE A 190 13.43 -14.87 -10.71
N CYS A 191 12.37 -14.20 -11.16
CA CYS A 191 11.04 -14.84 -11.26
C CYS A 191 11.02 -15.97 -12.30
N ARG A 192 11.73 -15.82 -13.43
CA ARG A 192 11.86 -16.85 -14.47
C ARG A 192 12.83 -17.95 -14.08
N GLY A 193 13.82 -17.61 -13.28
CA GLY A 193 14.99 -18.42 -12.99
C GLY A 193 16.12 -18.16 -13.98
N VAL A 194 17.30 -17.79 -13.47
CA VAL A 194 18.51 -17.50 -14.25
C VAL A 194 19.70 -18.16 -13.55
N ASN A 195 20.53 -18.88 -14.30
CA ASN A 195 21.74 -19.54 -13.82
C ASN A 195 21.52 -20.47 -12.60
N GLY A 196 20.35 -21.15 -12.55
CA GLY A 196 19.98 -21.99 -11.43
C GLY A 196 19.46 -21.23 -10.19
N LEU A 197 19.49 -19.90 -10.18
CA LEU A 197 18.98 -19.05 -9.12
C LEU A 197 17.56 -18.58 -9.44
N SER A 198 16.70 -18.58 -8.44
CA SER A 198 15.30 -18.15 -8.57
C SER A 198 14.77 -17.74 -7.21
N TYR A 199 13.70 -16.94 -7.21
CA TYR A 199 12.94 -16.68 -5.97
C TYR A 199 12.19 -17.88 -5.43
N LYS A 200 12.06 -18.94 -6.21
CA LYS A 200 11.42 -20.18 -5.75
C LYS A 200 12.15 -20.75 -4.53
N HIS A 201 11.39 -21.08 -3.50
CA HIS A 201 11.85 -21.58 -2.20
C HIS A 201 12.60 -20.57 -1.33
N THR A 202 12.75 -19.31 -1.76
CA THR A 202 13.34 -18.28 -0.89
C THR A 202 12.37 -17.87 0.22
N PRO A 203 12.86 -17.68 1.46
CA PRO A 203 12.04 -17.23 2.56
C PRO A 203 11.92 -15.69 2.60
N PHE A 204 10.86 -15.23 3.24
CA PHE A 204 10.81 -13.87 3.77
C PHE A 204 11.58 -13.85 5.09
N HIS A 205 12.88 -13.56 5.01
CA HIS A 205 13.81 -13.65 6.15
C HIS A 205 13.56 -12.59 7.22
N ARG A 206 12.87 -11.49 6.88
CA ARG A 206 12.50 -10.44 7.83
C ARG A 206 11.08 -9.97 7.57
N ILE A 207 10.23 -10.00 8.61
CA ILE A 207 8.85 -9.52 8.55
C ILE A 207 8.60 -8.61 9.75
N VAL A 208 8.52 -7.30 9.51
CA VAL A 208 8.24 -6.29 10.54
C VAL A 208 6.76 -5.93 10.47
N SER A 209 5.97 -6.43 11.41
CA SER A 209 4.54 -6.17 11.46
C SER A 209 4.24 -4.66 11.50
N GLY A 210 3.29 -4.22 10.68
CA GLY A 210 2.93 -2.81 10.52
C GLY A 210 3.88 -1.98 9.66
N TYR A 211 4.94 -2.56 9.06
CA TYR A 211 5.90 -1.82 8.24
C TYR A 211 6.13 -2.47 6.88
N TRP A 212 6.95 -3.52 6.81
CA TRP A 212 7.30 -4.22 5.57
C TRP A 212 7.79 -5.64 5.84
N CYS A 213 7.90 -6.45 4.79
CA CYS A 213 8.67 -7.68 4.80
C CYS A 213 9.80 -7.63 3.76
N GLN A 214 10.87 -8.36 4.04
CA GLN A 214 12.04 -8.53 3.19
C GLN A 214 12.18 -9.97 2.77
N GLY A 215 12.43 -10.17 1.48
CA GLY A 215 12.69 -11.47 0.87
C GLY A 215 13.67 -11.35 -0.28
N GLY A 216 13.83 -12.44 -1.02
CA GLY A 216 14.58 -12.44 -2.27
C GLY A 216 16.09 -12.67 -2.12
N ASP A 217 16.56 -13.16 -0.99
CA ASP A 217 17.93 -13.71 -0.89
C ASP A 217 17.95 -15.07 -1.61
N VAL A 218 18.45 -15.07 -2.84
CA VAL A 218 18.52 -16.26 -3.69
C VAL A 218 19.75 -17.11 -3.47
N THR A 219 20.69 -16.67 -2.63
CA THR A 219 21.98 -17.32 -2.40
C THR A 219 22.04 -18.00 -1.04
N LYS A 220 21.85 -17.26 0.06
CA LYS A 220 21.99 -17.77 1.44
C LYS A 220 20.68 -18.00 2.16
N PHE A 221 19.57 -17.44 1.67
CA PHE A 221 18.21 -17.55 2.25
C PHE A 221 18.02 -16.95 3.64
N ASP A 222 19.02 -16.24 4.18
CA ASP A 222 19.01 -15.66 5.52
C ASP A 222 18.98 -14.11 5.52
N GLY A 223 19.09 -13.51 4.33
CA GLY A 223 19.15 -12.07 4.12
C GLY A 223 20.55 -11.49 4.08
N THR A 224 21.59 -12.28 4.36
CA THR A 224 23.01 -11.85 4.29
C THR A 224 23.62 -12.03 2.90
N GLY A 225 22.98 -12.81 2.05
CA GLY A 225 23.34 -13.02 0.66
C GLY A 225 22.64 -12.04 -0.27
N GLY A 226 22.47 -12.49 -1.52
CA GLY A 226 21.89 -11.74 -2.63
C GLY A 226 22.90 -11.58 -3.76
N THR A 227 22.42 -11.56 -4.99
CA THR A 227 23.22 -11.31 -6.21
C THR A 227 22.32 -10.65 -7.24
N SER A 228 22.85 -10.19 -8.36
CA SER A 228 22.06 -9.65 -9.45
C SER A 228 22.39 -10.33 -10.78
N ILE A 229 21.59 -10.12 -11.81
CA ILE A 229 21.89 -10.60 -13.16
C ILE A 229 23.03 -9.83 -13.82
N TYR A 230 23.46 -8.72 -13.22
CA TYR A 230 24.51 -7.85 -13.72
C TYR A 230 25.86 -8.08 -12.98
N GLY A 231 25.92 -9.01 -12.03
CA GLY A 231 27.03 -9.30 -11.14
C GLY A 231 26.58 -9.39 -9.69
N ASP A 232 27.47 -9.24 -8.73
CA ASP A 232 27.13 -9.35 -7.31
C ASP A 232 26.11 -8.30 -6.86
N SER A 233 26.20 -7.09 -7.42
CA SER A 233 25.30 -5.97 -7.14
C SER A 233 25.27 -4.97 -8.28
N PHE A 234 24.30 -4.05 -8.28
CA PHE A 234 24.19 -2.97 -9.25
C PHE A 234 23.77 -1.66 -8.59
N ASP A 235 24.09 -0.55 -9.22
CA ASP A 235 23.77 0.78 -8.70
C ASP A 235 22.27 1.07 -8.76
N LYS A 236 21.79 1.92 -7.85
CA LYS A 236 20.41 2.38 -7.82
C LYS A 236 20.10 3.21 -9.06
N GLU A 237 18.95 2.97 -9.69
CA GLU A 237 18.55 3.71 -10.87
C GLU A 237 18.00 5.10 -10.52
N ASN A 238 16.97 5.15 -9.68
CA ASN A 238 16.37 6.39 -9.19
C ASN A 238 15.48 6.15 -7.97
N SER A 239 15.04 7.24 -7.31
CA SER A 239 14.11 7.25 -6.18
C SER A 239 12.89 8.13 -6.43
N ASN A 240 12.45 8.26 -7.70
CA ASN A 240 11.35 9.14 -8.09
C ASN A 240 9.98 8.67 -7.58
N LEU A 241 9.82 7.37 -7.42
CA LEU A 241 8.59 6.76 -6.91
C LEU A 241 8.63 6.62 -5.39
N ARG A 242 7.45 6.72 -4.77
CA ARG A 242 7.31 6.73 -3.30
C ARG A 242 6.52 5.54 -2.79
N HIS A 243 6.73 5.20 -1.50
CA HIS A 243 5.98 4.16 -0.79
C HIS A 243 4.63 4.70 -0.31
N ILE A 244 3.71 4.91 -1.25
CA ILE A 244 2.42 5.59 -1.02
C ILE A 244 1.40 4.76 -0.24
N GLY A 245 1.63 3.45 -0.09
CA GLY A 245 0.66 2.57 0.58
C GLY A 245 1.18 1.14 0.78
N PRO A 246 0.30 0.23 1.16
CA PRO A 246 0.61 -1.20 1.24
C PRO A 246 0.79 -1.80 -0.16
N GLY A 247 1.57 -2.88 -0.23
CA GLY A 247 1.79 -3.62 -1.48
C GLY A 247 2.77 -2.97 -2.46
N ILE A 248 3.62 -2.06 -2.01
CA ILE A 248 4.67 -1.45 -2.84
C ILE A 248 5.94 -2.31 -2.75
N LEU A 249 6.50 -2.63 -3.92
CA LEU A 249 7.80 -3.28 -4.07
C LEU A 249 8.91 -2.25 -4.17
N SER A 250 9.95 -2.41 -3.37
CA SER A 250 11.17 -1.61 -3.45
C SER A 250 12.42 -2.45 -3.24
N THR A 251 13.56 -1.92 -3.65
CA THR A 251 14.85 -2.60 -3.48
C THR A 251 15.26 -2.64 -2.01
N CYS A 252 16.04 -3.65 -1.67
CA CYS A 252 16.75 -3.74 -0.39
C CYS A 252 18.23 -3.51 -0.67
N ASP A 253 18.83 -2.55 0.01
CA ASP A 253 20.27 -2.28 -0.16
C ASP A 253 21.08 -3.40 0.47
N ASN A 254 22.19 -3.74 -0.17
CA ASN A 254 23.24 -4.55 0.44
C ASN A 254 24.11 -3.68 1.39
N ASN A 255 25.16 -4.28 1.95
CA ASN A 255 26.06 -3.58 2.86
C ASN A 255 26.79 -2.39 2.20
N ASP A 256 26.97 -2.41 0.87
CA ASP A 256 27.63 -1.37 0.08
C ASP A 256 26.66 -0.31 -0.43
N GLY A 257 25.40 -0.36 -0.02
CA GLY A 257 24.35 0.57 -0.45
C GLY A 257 23.86 0.36 -1.89
N LYS A 258 24.21 -0.77 -2.51
CA LYS A 258 23.83 -1.16 -3.87
C LYS A 258 22.64 -2.12 -3.85
N ASN A 259 22.01 -2.29 -5.00
CA ASN A 259 20.89 -3.22 -5.20
C ASN A 259 21.39 -4.62 -5.56
N ASP A 260 20.64 -5.62 -5.13
CA ASP A 260 20.82 -7.04 -5.47
C ASP A 260 19.46 -7.71 -5.77
N SER A 261 19.31 -9.01 -5.48
CA SER A 261 18.04 -9.73 -5.64
C SER A 261 17.03 -9.44 -4.54
N LYS A 262 17.47 -8.91 -3.39
CA LYS A 262 16.60 -8.69 -2.24
C LYS A 262 15.60 -7.55 -2.49
N PHE A 263 14.40 -7.72 -1.98
CA PHE A 263 13.34 -6.74 -2.11
C PHE A 263 12.57 -6.55 -0.80
N ASN A 264 11.94 -5.38 -0.69
CA ASN A 264 10.98 -5.05 0.36
C ASN A 264 9.57 -5.02 -0.22
N LEU A 265 8.61 -5.46 0.58
CA LEU A 265 7.17 -5.35 0.28
C LEU A 265 6.48 -4.67 1.45
N THR A 266 5.84 -3.54 1.21
CA THR A 266 5.27 -2.69 2.27
C THR A 266 3.90 -3.15 2.74
N PHE A 267 3.61 -2.95 4.04
CA PHE A 267 2.29 -3.16 4.65
C PHE A 267 1.55 -1.83 4.88
N LYS A 268 2.27 -0.70 4.81
CA LYS A 268 1.69 0.65 4.92
C LYS A 268 2.48 1.67 4.10
N CYS A 269 2.01 2.92 4.10
CA CYS A 269 2.77 4.05 3.58
C CYS A 269 4.03 4.32 4.43
N LEU A 270 5.20 4.47 3.78
CA LEU A 270 6.51 4.57 4.44
C LEU A 270 7.33 5.74 3.87
N LYS A 271 6.94 6.96 4.21
CA LYS A 271 7.61 8.18 3.72
C LYS A 271 9.09 8.30 4.12
N THR A 272 9.47 7.71 5.25
CA THR A 272 10.85 7.77 5.77
C THR A 272 11.84 6.94 4.94
N VAL A 273 11.34 6.00 4.14
CA VAL A 273 12.16 5.08 3.34
C VAL A 273 12.35 5.61 1.90
N ASP A 274 11.49 6.54 1.48
CA ASP A 274 11.44 7.05 0.10
C ASP A 274 12.80 7.53 -0.46
N PRO A 275 13.64 8.29 0.28
CA PRO A 275 14.90 8.79 -0.28
C PRO A 275 15.99 7.71 -0.46
N HIS A 276 15.81 6.55 0.18
CA HIS A 276 16.86 5.53 0.25
C HIS A 276 16.60 4.30 -0.62
N LYS A 277 15.36 4.05 -1.02
CA LYS A 277 14.95 2.83 -1.71
C LYS A 277 14.34 3.12 -3.07
N THR A 278 14.72 2.32 -4.07
CA THR A 278 14.13 2.40 -5.41
C THR A 278 12.83 1.58 -5.45
N VAL A 279 11.70 2.27 -5.64
CA VAL A 279 10.41 1.61 -5.86
C VAL A 279 10.33 1.15 -7.31
N PHE A 280 10.02 -0.13 -7.55
CA PHE A 280 10.02 -0.71 -8.89
C PHE A 280 8.73 -1.47 -9.26
N GLY A 281 7.76 -1.56 -8.35
CA GLY A 281 6.51 -2.24 -8.65
C GLY A 281 5.47 -2.11 -7.54
N ARG A 282 4.32 -2.70 -7.83
CA ARG A 282 3.20 -2.77 -6.87
C ARG A 282 2.45 -4.08 -7.00
N VAL A 283 1.73 -4.45 -5.96
CA VAL A 283 0.78 -5.55 -5.99
C VAL A 283 -0.51 -5.10 -6.67
N ILE A 284 -0.98 -5.89 -7.62
CA ILE A 284 -2.25 -5.67 -8.33
C ILE A 284 -3.31 -6.69 -7.96
N ASP A 285 -2.89 -7.87 -7.47
CA ASP A 285 -3.81 -8.91 -7.00
C ASP A 285 -3.18 -9.69 -5.84
N GLY A 286 -4.02 -10.23 -4.95
CA GLY A 286 -3.55 -11.00 -3.79
C GLY A 286 -3.19 -10.15 -2.57
N MET A 287 -3.69 -8.93 -2.42
CA MET A 287 -3.42 -8.06 -1.26
C MET A 287 -3.72 -8.74 0.08
N MET A 288 -4.79 -9.53 0.16
CA MET A 288 -5.13 -10.28 1.38
C MET A 288 -4.03 -11.28 1.79
N ASN A 289 -3.26 -11.80 0.84
CA ASN A 289 -2.16 -12.71 1.14
C ASN A 289 -0.96 -11.96 1.72
N ILE A 290 -0.79 -10.68 1.40
CA ILE A 290 0.22 -9.81 2.02
C ILE A 290 -0.09 -9.61 3.50
N TYR A 291 -1.34 -9.36 3.87
CA TYR A 291 -1.74 -9.25 5.27
C TYR A 291 -1.61 -10.58 6.04
N LYS A 292 -1.74 -11.73 5.35
CA LYS A 292 -1.42 -13.03 5.98
C LYS A 292 0.08 -13.14 6.27
N ILE A 293 0.96 -12.67 5.36
CA ILE A 293 2.41 -12.63 5.60
C ILE A 293 2.70 -11.72 6.81
N GLU A 294 2.09 -10.54 6.88
CA GLU A 294 2.22 -9.61 8.00
C GLU A 294 1.89 -10.25 9.35
N GLY A 295 0.84 -11.11 9.39
CA GLY A 295 0.41 -11.83 10.59
C GLY A 295 1.49 -12.75 11.18
N PHE A 296 2.50 -13.17 10.40
CA PHE A 296 3.66 -13.93 10.88
C PHE A 296 4.84 -13.04 11.29
N GLY A 297 4.68 -11.71 11.21
CA GLY A 297 5.71 -10.75 11.57
C GLY A 297 5.79 -10.48 13.06
N THR A 298 6.95 -9.95 13.49
CA THR A 298 7.18 -9.47 14.85
C THR A 298 7.68 -8.03 14.82
N LYS A 299 7.73 -7.36 15.97
CA LYS A 299 8.32 -6.01 16.09
C LYS A 299 9.83 -6.00 15.81
N THR A 300 10.51 -7.09 16.12
CA THR A 300 11.96 -7.26 15.89
C THR A 300 12.29 -7.63 14.45
N GLY A 301 11.31 -8.12 13.70
CA GLY A 301 11.43 -8.53 12.32
C GLY A 301 11.73 -10.03 12.13
N LYS A 302 11.99 -10.82 13.18
CA LYS A 302 12.15 -12.26 13.07
C LYS A 302 10.77 -12.91 12.86
N PRO A 303 10.54 -13.64 11.76
CA PRO A 303 9.24 -14.27 11.49
C PRO A 303 8.90 -15.33 12.55
N ILE A 304 7.61 -15.42 12.92
CA ILE A 304 7.10 -16.48 13.83
C ILE A 304 7.11 -17.83 13.13
N LYS A 305 6.74 -17.87 11.86
CA LYS A 305 6.79 -19.05 10.99
C LYS A 305 7.54 -18.70 9.70
N SER A 306 8.23 -19.70 9.12
CA SER A 306 8.96 -19.49 7.87
C SER A 306 8.00 -19.43 6.68
N VAL A 307 7.76 -18.21 6.19
CA VAL A 307 6.99 -17.94 4.97
C VAL A 307 7.92 -18.02 3.77
N ILE A 308 7.61 -18.86 2.78
CA ILE A 308 8.42 -19.08 1.60
C ILE A 308 7.65 -18.83 0.31
N VAL A 309 8.38 -18.57 -0.77
CA VAL A 309 7.85 -18.54 -2.13
C VAL A 309 7.84 -19.96 -2.68
N LEU A 310 6.66 -20.59 -2.78
CA LEU A 310 6.51 -21.95 -3.30
C LEU A 310 6.76 -22.01 -4.79
N ASN A 311 6.30 -21.00 -5.53
CA ASN A 311 6.47 -20.90 -6.97
C ASN A 311 6.47 -19.42 -7.38
N CYS A 312 7.17 -19.11 -8.45
CA CYS A 312 7.22 -17.75 -9.01
C CYS A 312 7.30 -17.81 -10.54
N GLY A 313 7.02 -16.71 -11.19
CA GLY A 313 7.13 -16.61 -12.65
C GLY A 313 6.66 -15.27 -13.18
N VAL A 314 6.81 -15.12 -14.50
CA VAL A 314 6.35 -13.94 -15.24
C VAL A 314 5.06 -14.31 -15.98
N LEU A 315 4.05 -13.45 -15.87
CA LEU A 315 2.76 -13.63 -16.56
C LEU A 315 2.85 -13.03 -17.96
N SER A 316 2.55 -13.83 -18.97
CA SER A 316 2.43 -13.35 -20.35
C SER A 316 1.14 -12.52 -20.49
N ALA A 317 1.22 -11.38 -21.20
CA ALA A 317 0.09 -10.46 -21.40
C ALA A 317 -1.17 -11.13 -21.99
N LYS A 318 -1.02 -12.19 -22.80
CA LYS A 318 -2.14 -12.91 -23.42
C LYS A 318 -3.03 -13.70 -22.45
N ARG A 319 -2.51 -14.17 -21.31
CA ARG A 319 -3.30 -15.00 -20.37
C ARG A 319 -4.16 -14.21 -19.38
N THR A 320 -3.94 -12.92 -19.23
CA THR A 320 -4.66 -12.10 -18.25
C THR A 320 -6.05 -11.70 -18.76
N TYR A 321 -6.25 -11.53 -20.06
CA TYR A 321 -7.55 -11.19 -20.63
C TYR A 321 -8.55 -12.35 -20.62
N GLU A 322 -8.11 -13.60 -20.80
CA GLU A 322 -9.00 -14.76 -20.81
C GLU A 322 -9.58 -15.12 -19.43
N ARG A 323 -8.90 -14.78 -18.34
CA ARG A 323 -9.45 -15.01 -16.99
C ARG A 323 -10.46 -13.95 -16.55
N LEU A 324 -10.30 -12.72 -16.99
CA LEU A 324 -11.24 -11.64 -16.67
C LEU A 324 -12.54 -11.74 -17.49
N SER A 325 -12.49 -12.32 -18.68
CA SER A 325 -13.70 -12.55 -19.50
C SER A 325 -14.55 -13.73 -19.02
N LYS A 326 -14.00 -14.66 -18.24
CA LYS A 326 -14.74 -15.80 -17.64
C LYS A 326 -15.52 -15.47 -16.35
N PHE A 327 -15.35 -14.25 -15.80
CA PHE A 327 -16.12 -13.77 -14.66
C PHE A 327 -17.21 -12.74 -15.04
N GLN A 328 -17.50 -12.59 -16.35
CA GLN A 328 -18.63 -11.82 -16.87
C GLN A 328 -19.70 -12.77 -17.43
N ILE A 329 -20.27 -13.63 -16.61
CA ILE A 329 -21.58 -14.24 -16.78
C ILE A 329 -22.32 -14.16 -15.44
#